data_18090a9ca591f393466ceb4e5882e234
#
_entry.id   18090a9ca591f393466ceb4e5882e234
#
_cell.length_a   1.000
_cell.length_b   1.000
_cell.length_c   1.000
_cell.angle_alpha   90.00
_cell.angle_beta   90.00
_cell.angle_gamma   90.00
#
_symmetry.space_group_name_H-M   'P 1'
#
loop_
_entity.id
_entity.type
_entity.pdbx_description
1 polymer ?
#
loop_
_entity_poly.entity_id
_entity_poly.type
_entity_poly.pdbx_seq_one_letter_code
_entity_poly.pdbx_strand_id
1 'polypeptide(L)'
;MNIHQMKALNLHAVGDLRYESVSLPKREQGEVLMKIHACGICGSDIPRIFSKGTYHFPTIPGHEFAGEIIEANDNSLLGRRAAVFPLLPCRKCEACQVGEYAQCHDYDYYGSRRDGAFAEYIAVKNWNLIPFADTISY
;
A
#
# COMPACT_ATOMS: atom_id res chain seq x y z
N MET A 1 9.34 16.97 -10.33
CA MET A 1 9.44 15.96 -11.42
C MET A 1 8.04 15.62 -11.91
N ASN A 2 7.77 15.82 -13.19
CA ASN A 2 6.48 15.34 -13.77
C ASN A 2 6.60 13.85 -14.09
N ILE A 3 6.62 13.01 -13.06
CA ILE A 3 6.54 11.57 -13.23
C ILE A 3 5.05 11.24 -13.39
N HIS A 4 4.63 10.84 -14.58
CA HIS A 4 3.25 10.46 -14.84
C HIS A 4 3.03 8.94 -14.77
N GLN A 5 4.12 8.17 -14.79
CA GLN A 5 4.11 6.70 -14.79
C GLN A 5 5.14 6.14 -13.82
N MET A 6 4.90 4.94 -13.35
CA MET A 6 5.80 4.16 -12.51
C MET A 6 5.86 2.71 -12.97
N LYS A 7 6.87 1.96 -12.56
CA LYS A 7 6.94 0.51 -12.74
C LYS A 7 6.23 -0.20 -11.60
N ALA A 8 5.49 -1.26 -11.95
CA ALA A 8 4.81 -2.10 -11.00
C ALA A 8 4.72 -3.55 -11.47
N LEU A 9 4.56 -4.46 -10.53
CA LEU A 9 4.08 -5.82 -10.78
C LEU A 9 2.56 -5.81 -10.70
N ASN A 10 1.89 -5.88 -11.84
CA ASN A 10 0.45 -5.76 -11.95
C ASN A 10 -0.17 -7.13 -12.28
N LEU A 11 -1.08 -7.59 -11.43
CA LEU A 11 -1.74 -8.89 -11.56
C LEU A 11 -3.02 -8.73 -12.39
N HIS A 12 -3.00 -9.20 -13.64
CA HIS A 12 -4.12 -9.10 -14.58
C HIS A 12 -5.12 -10.25 -14.47
N ALA A 13 -4.65 -11.40 -14.05
CA ALA A 13 -5.45 -12.60 -13.79
C ALA A 13 -4.63 -13.55 -12.91
N VAL A 14 -5.22 -14.62 -12.41
CA VAL A 14 -4.49 -15.68 -11.70
C VAL A 14 -3.36 -16.20 -12.60
N GLY A 15 -2.12 -16.11 -12.11
CA GLY A 15 -0.91 -16.51 -12.82
C GLY A 15 -0.39 -15.51 -13.86
N ASP A 16 -1.10 -14.40 -14.09
CA ASP A 16 -0.70 -13.37 -15.07
C ASP A 16 -0.20 -12.10 -14.34
N LEU A 17 0.98 -12.20 -13.75
CA LEU A 17 1.68 -11.09 -13.08
C LEU A 17 2.65 -10.44 -14.07
N ARG A 18 2.46 -9.16 -14.38
CA ARG A 18 3.25 -8.43 -15.38
C ARG A 18 4.06 -7.31 -14.74
N TYR A 19 5.35 -7.21 -15.11
CA TYR A 19 6.16 -6.03 -14.83
C TYR A 19 5.96 -5.01 -15.93
N GLU A 20 5.22 -3.96 -15.64
CA GLU A 20 4.80 -2.98 -16.65
C GLU A 20 4.81 -1.54 -16.12
N SER A 21 4.61 -0.58 -17.03
CA SER A 21 4.39 0.82 -16.67
C SER A 21 2.91 1.06 -16.42
N VAL A 22 2.60 1.62 -15.26
CA VAL A 22 1.24 2.03 -14.85
C VAL A 22 1.23 3.51 -14.48
N SER A 23 0.06 4.10 -14.42
CA SER A 23 -0.08 5.50 -13.97
C SER A 23 0.37 5.65 -12.53
N LEU A 24 1.04 6.76 -12.23
CA LEU A 24 1.36 7.13 -10.85
C LEU A 24 0.05 7.29 -10.05
N PRO A 25 -0.05 6.74 -8.83
CA PRO A 25 -1.26 6.90 -8.02
C PRO A 25 -1.48 8.37 -7.67
N LYS A 26 -2.72 8.81 -7.82
CA LYS A 26 -3.13 10.15 -7.35
C LYS A 26 -3.44 10.03 -5.86
N ARG A 27 -2.75 10.85 -5.04
CA ARG A 27 -3.09 10.91 -3.62
C ARG A 27 -4.34 11.78 -3.40
N GLU A 28 -5.16 11.36 -2.46
CA GLU A 28 -6.31 12.10 -1.98
C GLU A 28 -5.95 12.93 -0.75
N GLN A 29 -6.91 13.75 -0.29
CA GLN A 29 -6.76 14.46 0.99
C GLN A 29 -6.60 13.44 2.14
N GLY A 30 -5.62 13.66 3.02
CA GLY A 30 -5.29 12.74 4.11
C GLY A 30 -4.42 11.55 3.69
N GLU A 31 -3.85 11.61 2.49
CA GLU A 31 -2.86 10.66 2.00
C GLU A 31 -1.52 11.32 1.75
N VAL A 32 -0.47 10.52 1.79
CA VAL A 32 0.87 10.86 1.31
C VAL A 32 1.15 10.06 0.03
N LEU A 33 2.06 10.55 -0.81
CA LEU A 33 2.70 9.74 -1.83
C LEU A 33 4.02 9.23 -1.25
N MET A 34 4.17 7.92 -1.23
CA MET A 34 5.37 7.25 -0.71
C MET A 34 6.15 6.62 -1.85
N LYS A 35 7.47 6.86 -1.89
CA LYS A 35 8.41 6.11 -2.71
C LYS A 35 8.80 4.84 -1.94
N ILE A 36 8.54 3.68 -2.54
CA ILE A 36 8.79 2.39 -1.89
C ILE A 36 10.28 2.05 -1.97
N HIS A 37 10.87 1.66 -0.86
CA HIS A 37 12.26 1.23 -0.77
C HIS A 37 12.39 -0.27 -0.47
N ALA A 38 11.43 -0.85 0.24
CA ALA A 38 11.38 -2.27 0.53
C ALA A 38 9.94 -2.77 0.57
N CYS A 39 9.70 -3.95 0.03
CA CYS A 39 8.43 -4.66 0.14
C CYS A 39 8.70 -6.16 0.31
N GLY A 40 8.21 -6.72 1.40
CA GLY A 40 8.26 -8.15 1.68
C GLY A 40 7.26 -8.93 0.83
N ILE A 41 7.58 -10.21 0.60
CA ILE A 41 6.66 -11.18 -0.01
C ILE A 41 6.06 -12.01 1.11
N CYS A 42 4.78 -11.81 1.37
CA CYS A 42 4.03 -12.60 2.36
C CYS A 42 3.61 -13.95 1.78
N GLY A 43 3.50 -14.96 2.64
CA GLY A 43 2.94 -16.25 2.23
C GLY A 43 1.53 -16.16 1.61
N SER A 44 0.76 -15.12 1.94
CA SER A 44 -0.55 -14.87 1.35
C SER A 44 -0.49 -14.33 -0.10
N ASP A 45 0.63 -13.78 -0.55
CA ASP A 45 0.80 -13.32 -1.93
C ASP A 45 0.85 -14.49 -2.91
N ILE A 46 1.39 -15.63 -2.49
CA ILE A 46 1.55 -16.81 -3.34
C ILE A 46 0.20 -17.33 -3.85
N PRO A 47 -0.78 -17.70 -3.01
CA PRO A 47 -2.08 -18.11 -3.51
C PRO A 47 -2.84 -16.97 -4.21
N ARG A 48 -2.66 -15.73 -3.81
CA ARG A 48 -3.28 -14.57 -4.48
C ARG A 48 -2.82 -14.44 -5.91
N ILE A 49 -1.54 -14.64 -6.17
CA ILE A 49 -0.96 -14.51 -7.51
C ILE A 49 -1.21 -15.78 -8.35
N PHE A 50 -1.03 -16.97 -7.79
CA PHE A 50 -0.89 -18.19 -8.59
C PHE A 50 -2.10 -19.12 -8.58
N SER A 51 -3.07 -18.97 -7.66
CA SER A 51 -4.15 -19.96 -7.56
C SER A 51 -5.54 -19.42 -7.22
N LYS A 52 -5.64 -18.41 -6.34
CA LYS A 52 -6.93 -17.92 -5.85
C LYS A 52 -7.34 -16.58 -6.43
N GLY A 53 -6.37 -15.75 -6.83
CA GLY A 53 -6.61 -14.40 -7.27
C GLY A 53 -6.82 -13.40 -6.13
N THR A 54 -7.32 -12.24 -6.49
CA THR A 54 -7.60 -11.11 -5.61
C THR A 54 -9.04 -10.64 -5.84
N TYR A 55 -9.46 -9.56 -5.18
CA TYR A 55 -10.84 -9.07 -5.21
C TYR A 55 -11.23 -8.42 -6.54
N HIS A 56 -10.26 -7.91 -7.28
CA HIS A 56 -10.45 -7.36 -8.62
C HIS A 56 -9.16 -7.49 -9.44
N PHE A 57 -9.28 -7.37 -10.74
CA PHE A 57 -8.15 -7.31 -11.67
C PHE A 57 -8.28 -6.08 -12.60
N PRO A 58 -7.17 -5.42 -12.98
CA PRO A 58 -5.84 -5.68 -12.46
C PRO A 58 -5.70 -5.20 -11.02
N THR A 59 -4.74 -5.75 -10.27
CA THR A 59 -4.38 -5.32 -8.92
C THR A 59 -2.86 -5.40 -8.73
N ILE A 60 -2.26 -4.41 -8.12
CA ILE A 60 -0.86 -4.46 -7.70
C ILE A 60 -0.80 -5.11 -6.31
N PRO A 61 -0.18 -6.29 -6.15
CA PRO A 61 -0.03 -6.93 -4.84
C PRO A 61 1.02 -6.22 -3.97
N GLY A 62 1.32 -6.81 -2.79
CA GLY A 62 2.34 -6.32 -1.85
C GLY A 62 1.72 -5.48 -0.73
N HIS A 63 1.93 -5.92 0.52
CA HIS A 63 1.30 -5.31 1.70
C HIS A 63 2.24 -5.22 2.92
N GLU A 64 3.50 -5.64 2.79
CA GLU A 64 4.53 -5.56 3.83
C GLU A 64 5.64 -4.61 3.35
N PHE A 65 5.46 -3.30 3.53
CA PHE A 65 6.33 -2.34 2.87
C PHE A 65 6.73 -1.15 3.73
N ALA A 66 7.83 -0.52 3.32
CA ALA A 66 8.36 0.71 3.87
C ALA A 66 8.93 1.60 2.77
N GLY A 67 8.95 2.89 3.03
CA GLY A 67 9.45 3.85 2.07
C GLY A 67 9.60 5.26 2.64
N GLU A 68 9.88 6.19 1.74
CA GLU A 68 10.05 7.61 2.02
C GLU A 68 8.84 8.40 1.52
N ILE A 69 8.35 9.32 2.33
CA ILE A 69 7.25 10.21 1.98
C ILE A 69 7.78 11.34 1.09
N ILE A 70 7.31 11.37 -0.16
CA ILE A 70 7.77 12.35 -1.16
C ILE A 70 6.75 13.46 -1.46
N GLU A 71 5.46 13.23 -1.14
CA GLU A 71 4.42 14.25 -1.19
C GLU A 71 3.46 14.09 -0.01
N ALA A 72 3.11 15.21 0.62
CA ALA A 72 2.16 15.27 1.72
C ALA A 72 1.49 16.64 1.78
N ASN A 73 0.32 16.74 2.44
CA ASN A 73 -0.29 18.04 2.76
C ASN A 73 0.43 18.71 3.95
N ASP A 74 0.91 17.90 4.89
CA ASP A 74 1.73 18.32 6.01
C ASP A 74 3.21 18.20 5.63
N ASN A 75 3.86 19.34 5.43
CA ASN A 75 5.28 19.40 5.05
C ASN A 75 6.21 18.76 6.08
N SER A 76 5.81 18.62 7.33
CA SER A 76 6.62 17.94 8.36
C SER A 76 6.80 16.43 8.10
N LEU A 77 5.97 15.86 7.23
CA LEU A 77 6.05 14.46 6.82
C LEU A 77 7.03 14.24 5.65
N LEU A 78 7.37 15.29 4.88
CA LEU A 78 8.25 15.16 3.71
C LEU A 78 9.64 14.65 4.10
N GLY A 79 10.13 13.66 3.36
CA GLY A 79 11.41 13.00 3.61
C GLY A 79 11.39 12.04 4.80
N ARG A 80 10.28 11.93 5.54
CA ARG A 80 10.17 10.97 6.65
C ARG A 80 10.06 9.56 6.12
N ARG A 81 10.65 8.63 6.86
CA ARG A 81 10.63 7.20 6.59
C ARG A 81 9.53 6.53 7.41
N ALA A 82 8.76 5.68 6.78
CA ALA A 82 7.69 4.95 7.46
C ALA A 82 7.50 3.54 6.89
N ALA A 83 7.20 2.60 7.76
CA ALA A 83 6.52 1.37 7.41
C ALA A 83 5.01 1.64 7.34
N VAL A 84 4.27 0.73 6.74
CA VAL A 84 2.82 0.91 6.56
C VAL A 84 2.05 -0.24 7.17
N PHE A 85 1.08 0.09 8.02
CA PHE A 85 0.07 -0.86 8.47
C PHE A 85 -0.94 -1.08 7.33
N PRO A 86 -1.06 -2.28 6.75
CA PRO A 86 -1.77 -2.43 5.47
C PRO A 86 -3.30 -2.43 5.59
N LEU A 87 -3.86 -2.61 6.78
CA LEU A 87 -5.30 -2.63 7.02
C LEU A 87 -5.88 -1.21 7.06
N LEU A 88 -6.96 -0.99 6.32
CA LEU A 88 -7.74 0.25 6.36
C LEU A 88 -9.12 -0.04 6.97
N PRO A 89 -9.29 0.13 8.30
CA PRO A 89 -10.56 -0.12 8.96
C PRO A 89 -11.60 0.95 8.61
N CYS A 90 -12.88 0.59 8.61
CA CYS A 90 -13.97 1.53 8.31
C CYS A 90 -14.14 2.63 9.38
N ARG A 91 -13.62 2.44 10.60
CA ARG A 91 -13.66 3.34 11.77
C ARG A 91 -15.05 3.67 12.33
N LYS A 92 -16.09 3.04 11.83
CA LYS A 92 -17.48 3.31 12.24
C LYS A 92 -18.22 2.09 12.78
N CYS A 93 -17.78 0.86 12.50
CA CYS A 93 -18.38 -0.35 13.05
C CYS A 93 -18.02 -0.56 14.54
N GLU A 94 -18.75 -1.41 15.25
CA GLU A 94 -18.56 -1.69 16.67
C GLU A 94 -17.12 -2.09 17.01
N ALA A 95 -16.52 -2.99 16.24
CA ALA A 95 -15.14 -3.40 16.44
C ALA A 95 -14.15 -2.22 16.32
N CYS A 96 -14.36 -1.33 15.33
CA CYS A 96 -13.53 -0.14 15.19
C CYS A 96 -13.68 0.85 16.34
N GLN A 97 -14.88 0.98 16.91
CA GLN A 97 -15.14 1.90 18.02
C GLN A 97 -14.40 1.50 19.32
N VAL A 98 -14.12 0.22 19.47
CA VAL A 98 -13.35 -0.30 20.63
C VAL A 98 -11.87 -0.59 20.28
N GLY A 99 -11.42 -0.21 19.07
CA GLY A 99 -10.02 -0.37 18.66
C GLY A 99 -9.65 -1.74 18.11
N GLU A 100 -10.61 -2.65 17.97
CA GLU A 100 -10.41 -4.00 17.43
C GLU A 100 -10.44 -3.97 15.89
N TYR A 101 -9.51 -3.26 15.29
CA TYR A 101 -9.47 -3.00 13.84
C TYR A 101 -9.37 -4.25 12.98
N ALA A 102 -8.70 -5.30 13.47
CA ALA A 102 -8.59 -6.58 12.77
C ALA A 102 -9.96 -7.30 12.61
N GLN A 103 -10.96 -6.93 13.41
CA GLN A 103 -12.33 -7.45 13.34
C GLN A 103 -13.28 -6.50 12.61
N CYS A 104 -12.75 -5.51 11.89
CA CYS A 104 -13.57 -4.58 11.12
C CYS A 104 -14.42 -5.32 10.09
N HIS A 105 -15.73 -5.03 10.06
CA HIS A 105 -16.67 -5.68 9.14
C HIS A 105 -16.57 -5.16 7.71
N ASP A 106 -16.07 -3.93 7.52
CA ASP A 106 -16.00 -3.25 6.23
C ASP A 106 -14.60 -2.62 6.08
N TYR A 107 -13.59 -3.46 6.03
CA TYR A 107 -12.20 -3.02 5.87
C TYR A 107 -11.77 -3.01 4.41
N ASP A 108 -10.80 -2.17 4.12
CA ASP A 108 -10.00 -2.22 2.90
C ASP A 108 -8.57 -2.68 3.24
N TYR A 109 -7.78 -3.08 2.24
CA TYR A 109 -6.46 -3.65 2.49
C TYR A 109 -5.53 -3.44 1.29
N TYR A 110 -4.37 -2.84 1.54
CA TYR A 110 -3.35 -2.67 0.50
C TYR A 110 -2.87 -4.02 -0.03
N GLY A 111 -2.69 -4.10 -1.36
CA GLY A 111 -2.18 -5.29 -2.04
C GLY A 111 -3.19 -6.43 -2.26
N SER A 112 -4.48 -6.19 -1.97
CA SER A 112 -5.53 -7.17 -2.25
C SER A 112 -6.87 -6.55 -2.62
N ARG A 113 -7.45 -5.72 -1.76
CA ARG A 113 -8.72 -5.01 -2.02
C ARG A 113 -8.49 -3.71 -2.77
N ARG A 114 -7.32 -3.15 -2.64
CA ARG A 114 -6.77 -2.03 -3.42
C ARG A 114 -5.31 -2.31 -3.76
N ASP A 115 -4.75 -1.49 -4.66
CA ASP A 115 -3.36 -1.61 -5.07
C ASP A 115 -2.40 -1.52 -3.88
N GLY A 116 -1.34 -2.31 -3.95
CA GLY A 116 -0.29 -2.43 -2.97
C GLY A 116 1.06 -1.91 -3.45
N ALA A 117 2.11 -2.48 -2.90
CA ALA A 117 3.45 -1.94 -2.91
C ALA A 117 4.46 -2.69 -3.77
N PHE A 118 4.06 -3.66 -4.59
CA PHE A 118 4.93 -4.18 -5.64
C PHE A 118 5.03 -3.18 -6.79
N ALA A 119 5.40 -1.94 -6.47
CA ALA A 119 5.49 -0.78 -7.33
C ALA A 119 6.55 0.20 -6.83
N GLU A 120 6.90 1.21 -7.62
CA GLU A 120 7.85 2.25 -7.19
C GLU A 120 7.22 3.25 -6.21
N TYR A 121 5.91 3.50 -6.34
CA TYR A 121 5.19 4.49 -5.52
C TYR A 121 3.81 3.97 -5.12
N ILE A 122 3.31 4.47 -3.98
CA ILE A 122 1.95 4.18 -3.50
C ILE A 122 1.38 5.40 -2.77
N ALA A 123 0.07 5.64 -2.92
CA ALA A 123 -0.66 6.58 -2.07
C ALA A 123 -1.13 5.87 -0.79
N VAL A 124 -0.76 6.44 0.36
CA VAL A 124 -1.00 5.83 1.68
C VAL A 124 -1.74 6.81 2.58
N LYS A 125 -2.79 6.36 3.26
CA LYS A 125 -3.48 7.13 4.29
C LYS A 125 -2.54 7.48 5.44
N ASN A 126 -2.57 8.72 5.91
CA ASN A 126 -1.70 9.19 7.00
C ASN A 126 -1.82 8.31 8.26
N TRP A 127 -3.01 7.82 8.54
CA TRP A 127 -3.27 6.94 9.70
C TRP A 127 -2.50 5.62 9.64
N ASN A 128 -2.19 5.13 8.44
CA ASN A 128 -1.51 3.85 8.23
C ASN A 128 0.02 3.95 8.35
N LEU A 129 0.57 5.16 8.48
CA LEU A 129 2.00 5.39 8.57
C LEU A 129 2.52 5.02 9.96
N ILE A 130 3.61 4.25 10.00
CA ILE A 130 4.37 3.89 11.20
C ILE A 130 5.79 4.41 11.01
N PRO A 131 6.07 5.65 11.46
CA PRO A 131 7.41 6.23 11.35
C PRO A 131 8.44 5.40 12.12
N PHE A 132 9.64 5.29 11.60
CA PHE A 132 10.76 4.66 12.27
C PHE A 132 12.03 5.53 12.17
N ALA A 133 13.01 5.24 13.05
CA ALA A 133 14.23 6.02 13.14
C ALA A 133 15.11 5.86 11.89
N ASP A 134 15.82 6.94 11.51
CA ASP A 134 16.71 6.96 10.35
C ASP A 134 17.92 6.00 10.48
N THR A 135 18.20 5.54 11.71
CA THR A 135 19.22 4.53 12.00
C THR A 135 18.85 3.12 11.54
N ILE A 136 17.58 2.88 11.26
CA ILE A 136 17.08 1.58 10.75
C ILE A 136 17.17 1.62 9.22
N SER A 137 17.88 0.66 8.60
CA SER A 137 17.89 0.52 7.13
C SER A 137 16.56 0.00 6.60
N TYR A 138 16.32 0.19 5.29
CA TYR A 138 15.21 -0.46 4.60
C TYR A 138 15.49 -1.94 4.40
#